data_c5740ab53254acf2058c0adcb9950fcb
#
_entry.id   c5740ab53254acf2058c0adcb9950fcb
#
_cell.length_a   1.000
_cell.length_b   1.000
_cell.length_c   1.000
_cell.angle_alpha   90.00
_cell.angle_beta   90.00
_cell.angle_gamma   90.00
#
_symmetry.space_group_name_H-M   'P 1'
#
loop_
_entity.id
_entity.type
_entity.pdbx_description
1 polymer ?
#
loop_
_entity_poly.entity_id
_entity_poly.type
_entity_poly.pdbx_seq_one_letter_code
_entity_poly.pdbx_strand_id
1 'polypeptide(L)'
;MKKSTLFKKSILIVSFALILGLFAGCTIIIPDTDLTGTVYINIMNSDWYYDIYLDSYSNYLGTTNVYGQKAFYNVPTGYRTFYAEDVDGWYSGQKTQNIHSGSNYVNIQVYYNY
;
A
#
# COMPACT_ATOMS: atom_id res chain seq x y z
N MET A 1 36.60 -21.46 29.69
CA MET A 1 36.08 -21.75 29.45
C MET A 1 36.09 -21.38 29.32
N LYS A 2 35.91 -21.16 29.30
CA LYS A 2 35.51 -21.26 29.11
C LYS A 2 34.95 -20.70 29.13
N LYS A 3 34.97 -20.48 29.26
CA LYS A 3 34.26 -20.38 29.26
C LYS A 3 33.63 -19.69 29.03
N SER A 4 33.90 -19.66 29.33
CA SER A 4 33.04 -19.40 29.11
C SER A 4 32.60 -18.99 28.75
N THR A 5 32.59 -19.06 28.84
CA THR A 5 31.82 -19.11 28.45
C THR A 5 31.06 -18.82 28.36
N LEU A 6 31.32 -19.11 28.59
CA LEU A 6 30.38 -19.31 28.56
C LEU A 6 29.98 -18.56 28.67
N PHE A 7 30.18 -18.31 28.65
CA PHE A 7 29.43 -18.02 28.80
C PHE A 7 29.32 -17.29 28.38
N LYS A 8 29.66 -17.51 28.47
CA LYS A 8 29.27 -17.19 28.19
C LYS A 8 28.70 -17.14 27.68
N LYS A 9 28.59 -17.41 27.84
CA LYS A 9 27.74 -17.62 27.42
C LYS A 9 26.91 -17.37 27.52
N SER A 10 27.11 -17.62 27.92
CA SER A 10 26.04 -17.62 28.04
C SER A 10 25.75 -16.79 28.12
N ILE A 11 25.89 -16.40 28.25
CA ILE A 11 25.16 -15.77 28.17
C ILE A 11 24.87 -15.27 27.53
N LEU A 12 25.05 -15.36 27.50
CA LEU A 12 24.35 -15.08 26.88
C LEU A 12 23.68 -15.10 26.54
N ILE A 13 23.46 -15.48 26.65
CA ILE A 13 22.46 -15.63 26.37
C ILE A 13 21.74 -15.22 26.65
N VAL A 14 21.88 -15.16 27.16
CA VAL A 14 20.98 -14.84 27.36
C VAL A 14 20.75 -14.05 27.08
N SER A 15 21.12 -13.75 27.11
CA SER A 15 20.63 -13.09 26.73
C SER A 15 20.37 -12.96 25.95
N PHE A 16 20.21 -13.37 26.00
CA PHE A 16 19.47 -13.46 25.38
C PHE A 16 18.68 -13.46 25.32
N ALA A 17 18.61 -13.86 25.53
CA ALA A 17 17.60 -14.02 25.60
C ALA A 17 16.98 -13.34 25.94
N LEU A 18 17.09 -13.07 26.20
CA LEU A 18 16.40 -12.53 26.34
C LEU A 18 16.11 -11.86 25.77
N ILE A 19 16.25 -11.79 25.47
CA ILE A 19 15.81 -11.34 24.95
C ILE A 19 15.13 -11.50 24.43
N LEU A 20 14.90 -12.05 24.53
CA LEU A 20 13.96 -12.21 24.21
C LEU A 20 13.06 -11.89 24.50
N GLY A 21 13.01 -11.89 24.66
CA GLY A 21 12.03 -11.71 24.94
C GLY A 21 11.48 -10.66 25.02
N LEU A 22 11.72 -10.34 24.95
CA LEU A 22 11.20 -9.58 24.79
C LEU A 22 10.86 -9.28 23.93
N PHE A 23 10.99 -9.67 23.57
CA PHE A 23 10.43 -9.49 22.79
C PHE A 23 9.57 -9.45 22.57
N ALA A 24 9.59 -9.83 22.82
CA ALA A 24 8.55 -9.99 22.66
C ALA A 24 7.69 -9.14 22.47
N GLY A 25 7.60 -8.80 22.52
CA GLY A 25 6.72 -8.07 22.30
C GLY A 25 6.43 -7.51 21.22
N CYS A 26 6.84 -7.60 20.97
CA CYS A 26 6.55 -7.17 20.18
C CYS A 26 6.08 -7.41 19.24
N THR A 27 5.88 -7.71 19.14
CA THR A 27 5.47 -7.91 18.42
C THR A 27 4.72 -7.88 17.80
N ILE A 28 4.60 -7.81 17.60
CA ILE A 28 3.99 -7.90 17.15
C ILE A 28 3.27 -7.60 16.43
N ILE A 29 3.11 -7.42 15.98
CA ILE A 29 2.39 -7.16 15.42
C ILE A 29 2.34 -6.84 14.23
N ILE A 30 2.69 -6.78 13.78
CA ILE A 30 2.74 -6.69 12.67
C ILE A 30 1.82 -7.11 11.71
N PRO A 31 0.82 -7.65 11.87
CA PRO A 31 -0.19 -7.94 10.91
C PRO A 31 -0.73 -6.76 10.17
N ASP A 32 -0.40 -5.58 10.62
CA ASP A 32 -0.82 -4.40 9.89
C ASP A 32 -0.34 -4.40 8.46
N THR A 33 0.72 -5.13 8.17
CA THR A 33 1.21 -5.20 6.80
C THR A 33 0.29 -5.97 5.89
N ASP A 34 -0.64 -6.73 6.45
CA ASP A 34 -1.59 -7.52 5.67
C ASP A 34 -2.94 -6.84 5.48
N LEU A 35 -3.12 -5.66 6.05
CA LEU A 35 -4.39 -4.96 5.92
C LEU A 35 -4.58 -4.45 4.50
N THR A 36 -5.79 -4.61 4.02
CA THR A 36 -6.20 -4.10 2.72
C THR A 36 -7.52 -3.39 2.84
N GLY A 37 -7.82 -2.56 1.84
CA GLY A 37 -9.09 -1.89 1.74
C GLY A 37 -9.64 -1.98 0.34
N THR A 38 -10.88 -1.57 0.18
CA THR A 38 -11.53 -1.44 -1.11
C THR A 38 -11.44 0.02 -1.52
N VAL A 39 -11.06 0.26 -2.78
CA VAL A 39 -10.90 1.61 -3.30
C VAL A 39 -11.86 1.82 -4.46
N TYR A 40 -12.68 2.85 -4.35
CA TYR A 40 -13.60 3.26 -5.41
C TYR A 40 -12.99 4.47 -6.10
N ILE A 41 -12.51 4.26 -7.32
CA ILE A 41 -11.92 5.32 -8.13
C ILE A 41 -13.03 6.04 -8.88
N ASN A 42 -12.94 7.38 -8.89
CA ASN A 42 -13.83 8.21 -9.67
C ASN A 42 -13.00 9.32 -10.34
N ILE A 43 -13.03 9.35 -11.66
CA ILE A 43 -12.41 10.43 -12.43
C ILE A 43 -13.39 11.60 -12.45
N MET A 44 -12.97 12.73 -11.91
CA MET A 44 -13.88 13.83 -11.57
C MET A 44 -14.38 14.63 -12.77
N ASN A 45 -13.53 14.83 -13.76
CA ASN A 45 -13.81 15.79 -14.80
C ASN A 45 -13.71 15.22 -16.21
N SER A 46 -13.96 13.94 -16.35
CA SER A 46 -13.90 13.28 -17.66
C SER A 46 -14.73 12.00 -17.62
N ASP A 47 -15.54 11.80 -18.64
CA ASP A 47 -16.31 10.57 -18.80
C ASP A 47 -15.66 9.75 -19.90
N TRP A 48 -14.67 8.96 -19.53
CA TRP A 48 -13.94 8.12 -20.46
C TRP A 48 -13.26 6.98 -19.71
N TYR A 49 -12.70 6.04 -20.44
CA TYR A 49 -11.97 4.91 -19.88
C TYR A 49 -10.58 5.37 -19.43
N TYR A 50 -10.20 5.01 -18.21
CA TYR A 50 -8.90 5.35 -17.66
C TYR A 50 -8.21 4.10 -17.13
N ASP A 51 -6.93 3.96 -17.49
CA ASP A 51 -6.05 2.96 -16.89
C ASP A 51 -5.60 3.48 -15.54
N ILE A 52 -5.71 2.64 -14.52
CA ILE A 52 -5.37 3.02 -13.14
C ILE A 52 -4.14 2.23 -12.70
N TYR A 53 -3.20 2.93 -12.11
CA TYR A 53 -1.94 2.37 -11.62
C TYR A 53 -1.76 2.72 -10.16
N LEU A 54 -1.11 1.82 -9.40
CA LEU A 54 -0.89 1.99 -7.97
C LEU A 54 0.59 2.23 -7.69
N ASP A 55 0.91 3.36 -7.09
CA ASP A 55 2.24 3.75 -6.64
C ASP A 55 3.28 3.94 -7.75
N SER A 56 3.06 3.38 -8.92
CA SER A 56 3.93 3.60 -10.07
C SER A 56 3.21 3.16 -11.34
N TYR A 57 3.65 3.70 -12.48
CA TYR A 57 3.08 3.33 -13.78
C TYR A 57 3.43 1.89 -14.21
N SER A 58 4.28 1.22 -13.46
CA SER A 58 4.57 -0.19 -13.73
C SER A 58 3.62 -1.14 -13.02
N ASN A 59 2.74 -0.62 -12.16
CA ASN A 59 1.80 -1.43 -11.39
C ASN A 59 0.36 -1.15 -11.81
N TYR A 60 -0.03 -1.74 -12.91
CA TYR A 60 -1.36 -1.56 -13.49
C TYR A 60 -2.40 -2.31 -12.66
N LEU A 61 -3.47 -1.62 -12.26
CA LEU A 61 -4.57 -2.22 -11.50
C LEU A 61 -5.73 -2.64 -12.38
N GLY A 62 -6.07 -1.86 -13.37
CA GLY A 62 -7.22 -2.12 -14.22
C GLY A 62 -7.69 -0.86 -14.90
N THR A 63 -8.76 -0.99 -15.70
CA THR A 63 -9.32 0.11 -16.48
C THR A 63 -10.73 0.42 -15.99
N THR A 64 -11.05 1.69 -15.86
CA THR A 64 -12.39 2.14 -15.44
C THR A 64 -13.43 1.87 -16.51
N ASN A 65 -14.70 2.06 -16.12
CA ASN A 65 -15.78 2.08 -17.12
C ASN A 65 -15.76 3.43 -17.86
N VAL A 66 -16.69 3.61 -18.80
CA VAL A 66 -16.74 4.81 -19.62
C VAL A 66 -17.02 6.08 -18.80
N TYR A 67 -17.53 5.93 -17.59
CA TYR A 67 -17.77 7.06 -16.69
C TYR A 67 -16.58 7.36 -15.80
N GLY A 68 -15.44 6.69 -16.01
CA GLY A 68 -14.26 6.89 -15.21
C GLY A 68 -14.37 6.32 -13.81
N GLN A 69 -15.11 5.23 -13.63
CA GLN A 69 -15.38 4.66 -12.32
C GLN A 69 -14.99 3.18 -12.27
N LYS A 70 -14.39 2.78 -11.15
CA LYS A 70 -14.11 1.37 -10.90
C LYS A 70 -13.76 1.15 -9.45
N ALA A 71 -14.14 -0.02 -8.94
CA ALA A 71 -13.75 -0.48 -7.61
C ALA A 71 -12.59 -1.45 -7.73
N PHE A 72 -11.61 -1.29 -6.85
CA PHE A 72 -10.47 -2.19 -6.73
C PHE A 72 -10.46 -2.76 -5.32
N TYR A 73 -10.28 -4.07 -5.21
CA TYR A 73 -10.32 -4.78 -3.94
C TYR A 73 -8.92 -5.19 -3.53
N ASN A 74 -8.75 -5.37 -2.21
CA ASN A 74 -7.48 -5.84 -1.65
C ASN A 74 -6.31 -4.89 -1.95
N VAL A 75 -6.57 -3.59 -1.87
CA VAL A 75 -5.53 -2.58 -2.02
C VAL A 75 -4.83 -2.41 -0.67
N PRO A 76 -3.50 -2.47 -0.63
CA PRO A 76 -2.77 -2.33 0.64
C PRO A 76 -3.08 -1.00 1.30
N THR A 77 -3.21 -1.02 2.63
CA THR A 77 -3.46 0.20 3.41
C THR A 77 -2.21 1.08 3.46
N GLY A 78 -2.41 2.30 3.93
CA GLY A 78 -1.36 3.31 4.02
C GLY A 78 -1.50 4.34 2.92
N TYR A 79 -0.55 5.25 2.87
CA TYR A 79 -0.55 6.28 1.83
C TYR A 79 -0.21 5.65 0.49
N ARG A 80 -1.14 5.79 -0.46
CA ARG A 80 -1.01 5.22 -1.79
C ARG A 80 -1.27 6.30 -2.82
N THR A 81 -0.53 6.24 -3.92
CA THR A 81 -0.74 7.14 -5.04
C THR A 81 -1.41 6.36 -6.16
N PHE A 82 -2.52 6.90 -6.64
CA PHE A 82 -3.24 6.33 -7.78
C PHE A 82 -3.00 7.23 -8.98
N TYR A 83 -2.47 6.66 -10.04
CA TYR A 83 -2.25 7.35 -11.30
C TYR A 83 -3.36 6.94 -12.27
N ALA A 84 -3.88 7.90 -13.00
CA ALA A 84 -4.89 7.65 -14.01
C ALA A 84 -4.41 8.23 -15.33
N GLU A 85 -4.54 7.45 -16.39
CA GLU A 85 -4.23 7.90 -17.74
C GLU A 85 -5.31 7.36 -18.66
N ASP A 86 -5.92 8.21 -19.52
CA ASP A 86 -6.94 7.69 -20.41
C ASP A 86 -6.30 6.75 -21.42
N VAL A 87 -7.12 5.86 -21.97
CA VAL A 87 -6.62 4.80 -22.86
C VAL A 87 -5.99 5.36 -24.13
N ASP A 88 -6.30 6.60 -24.48
CA ASP A 88 -5.76 7.28 -25.67
C ASP A 88 -4.54 8.13 -25.32
N GLY A 89 -4.23 8.30 -24.04
CA GLY A 89 -3.06 9.07 -23.61
C GLY A 89 -3.23 10.57 -23.63
N TRP A 90 -4.46 11.10 -23.75
CA TRP A 90 -4.71 12.53 -23.84
C TRP A 90 -4.79 13.23 -22.48
N TYR A 91 -5.25 12.50 -21.45
CA TYR A 91 -5.46 13.06 -20.12
C TYR A 91 -4.83 12.18 -19.07
N SER A 92 -4.31 12.82 -18.03
CA SER A 92 -3.77 12.06 -16.90
C SER A 92 -3.93 12.86 -15.61
N GLY A 93 -3.84 12.15 -14.49
CA GLY A 93 -3.90 12.76 -13.18
C GLY A 93 -3.44 11.78 -12.13
N GLN A 94 -3.38 12.25 -10.89
CA GLN A 94 -3.00 11.39 -9.79
C GLN A 94 -3.59 11.89 -8.49
N LYS A 95 -3.69 10.98 -7.52
CA LYS A 95 -4.17 11.31 -6.18
C LYS A 95 -3.46 10.43 -5.18
N THR A 96 -2.89 11.07 -4.16
CA THR A 96 -2.31 10.36 -3.03
C THR A 96 -3.28 10.45 -1.86
N GLN A 97 -3.56 9.33 -1.24
CA GLN A 97 -4.53 9.25 -0.16
C GLN A 97 -4.18 8.12 0.78
N ASN A 98 -4.48 8.30 2.05
CA ASN A 98 -4.30 7.25 3.05
C ASN A 98 -5.46 6.26 2.93
N ILE A 99 -5.13 5.03 2.60
CA ILE A 99 -6.12 3.97 2.41
C ILE A 99 -6.27 3.19 3.71
N HIS A 100 -7.51 3.04 4.14
CA HIS A 100 -7.87 2.33 5.36
C HIS A 100 -8.55 1.01 5.00
N SER A 101 -8.60 0.12 5.97
CA SER A 101 -9.47 -1.06 5.87
C SER A 101 -10.90 -0.59 5.62
N GLY A 102 -11.62 -1.30 4.76
CA GLY A 102 -12.99 -0.93 4.41
C GLY A 102 -13.04 -0.11 3.15
N SER A 103 -14.04 0.74 3.00
CA SER A 103 -14.29 1.49 1.79
C SER A 103 -13.55 2.82 1.76
N ASN A 104 -12.89 3.10 0.66
CA ASN A 104 -12.16 4.34 0.42
C ASN A 104 -12.59 4.91 -0.93
N TYR A 105 -12.91 6.20 -0.95
CA TYR A 105 -13.33 6.88 -2.18
C TYR A 105 -12.21 7.80 -2.63
N VAL A 106 -11.70 7.56 -3.84
CA VAL A 106 -10.57 8.29 -4.37
C VAL A 106 -11.02 9.02 -5.63
N ASN A 107 -11.07 10.33 -5.55
CA ASN A 107 -11.46 11.19 -6.66
C ASN A 107 -10.21 11.74 -7.32
N ILE A 108 -10.03 11.46 -8.60
CA ILE A 108 -8.84 11.88 -9.34
C ILE A 108 -9.25 12.92 -10.37
N GLN A 109 -8.64 14.09 -10.31
CA GLN A 109 -8.81 15.09 -11.33
C GLN A 109 -7.75 14.90 -12.40
N VAL A 110 -8.15 14.94 -13.66
CA VAL A 110 -7.26 14.73 -14.79
C VAL A 110 -7.13 16.01 -15.60
N TYR A 111 -6.00 16.12 -16.30
CA TYR A 111 -5.65 17.28 -17.10
C TYR A 111 -5.12 16.80 -18.44
N TYR A 112 -5.28 17.67 -19.43
CA TYR A 112 -4.82 17.37 -20.77
C TYR A 112 -3.28 17.29 -20.81
N ASN A 113 -2.78 16.29 -21.47
CA ASN A 113 -1.33 16.10 -21.66
C ASN A 113 -0.89 16.86 -22.92
N TYR A 114 0.08 17.74 -22.75
CA TYR A 114 0.61 18.51 -23.88
C TYR A 114 1.70 17.75 -24.62
#